data_36083c605c7cf6ad2d5ac5791385d6b8
#
_entry.id   36083c605c7cf6ad2d5ac5791385d6b8
#
_cell.length_a   1.000
_cell.length_b   1.000
_cell.length_c   1.000
_cell.angle_alpha   90.00
_cell.angle_beta   90.00
_cell.angle_gamma   90.00
#
_symmetry.space_group_name_H-M   'P 1'
#
loop_
_entity.id
_entity.type
_entity.pdbx_description
1 polymer ?
#
loop_
_entity_poly.entity_id
_entity_poly.type
_entity_poly.pdbx_seq_one_letter_code
_entity_poly.pdbx_strand_id
1 'polypeptide(L)'
;MKIRESGMPSEEMWQTFFSPAQTLQALGLRADMANVIDLGCGYGTFTIPAALMSTGTVHAFDIEQSMIEETRHKAEAAGCLNINLYTRDFVAGGTGLGDSFADYVMLFNLLHAEHPAQLLQEPFRILTSGGLLAIMHWNYDPRTPRGPSMDIRSKPEDCIRCAEAAGFSVIVAHIDLPPYHYGIIVQKK
;
A
#
# COMPACT_ATOMS: atom_id res chain seq x y z
N MET A 1 9.21 -0.47 -11.82
CA MET A 1 8.71 -1.66 -12.57
C MET A 1 7.19 -1.57 -12.63
N LYS A 2 6.59 -1.44 -13.82
CA LYS A 2 5.13 -1.43 -13.96
C LYS A 2 4.59 -2.83 -13.67
N ILE A 3 3.61 -2.94 -12.78
CA ILE A 3 3.01 -4.22 -12.41
C ILE A 3 2.13 -4.73 -13.54
N ARG A 4 2.14 -6.04 -13.79
CA ARG A 4 1.26 -6.66 -14.80
C ARG A 4 -0.21 -6.33 -14.51
N GLU A 5 -0.97 -6.08 -15.56
CA GLU A 5 -2.40 -5.77 -15.46
C GLU A 5 -2.73 -4.59 -14.53
N SER A 6 -1.79 -3.66 -14.38
CA SER A 6 -1.92 -2.47 -13.53
C SER A 6 -2.84 -1.39 -14.12
N GLY A 7 -3.69 -1.75 -15.07
CA GLY A 7 -4.67 -0.81 -15.60
C GLY A 7 -5.65 -0.38 -14.51
N MET A 8 -5.47 0.84 -14.00
CA MET A 8 -6.42 1.43 -13.05
C MET A 8 -7.78 1.56 -13.73
N PRO A 9 -8.88 1.11 -13.09
CA PRO A 9 -10.23 1.45 -13.56
C PRO A 9 -10.46 2.95 -13.41
N SER A 10 -11.60 3.45 -13.94
CA SER A 10 -11.98 4.84 -13.63
C SER A 10 -12.05 5.02 -12.11
N GLU A 11 -11.70 6.21 -11.64
CA GLU A 11 -11.69 6.50 -10.21
C GLU A 11 -13.05 6.26 -9.56
N GLU A 12 -14.14 6.66 -10.23
CA GLU A 12 -15.52 6.44 -9.77
C GLU A 12 -15.77 4.96 -9.44
N MET A 13 -15.36 4.05 -10.34
CA MET A 13 -15.45 2.62 -10.08
C MET A 13 -14.51 2.18 -8.96
N TRP A 14 -13.26 2.69 -8.95
CA TRP A 14 -12.26 2.34 -7.96
C TRP A 14 -12.73 2.64 -6.52
N GLN A 15 -13.34 3.79 -6.31
CA GLN A 15 -13.86 4.22 -5.01
C GLN A 15 -14.95 3.28 -4.45
N THR A 16 -15.67 2.55 -5.31
CA THR A 16 -16.71 1.62 -4.86
C THR A 16 -16.17 0.34 -4.22
N PHE A 17 -14.88 0.08 -4.34
CA PHE A 17 -14.27 -1.17 -3.86
C PHE A 17 -13.74 -1.09 -2.42
N PHE A 18 -13.76 0.08 -1.80
CA PHE A 18 -13.10 0.30 -0.53
C PHE A 18 -13.92 1.17 0.43
N SER A 19 -13.66 0.97 1.72
CA SER A 19 -13.95 1.93 2.80
C SER A 19 -12.60 2.37 3.38
N PRO A 20 -11.89 3.35 2.77
CA PRO A 20 -10.46 3.57 3.01
C PRO A 20 -10.11 3.81 4.47
N ALA A 21 -10.87 4.65 5.19
CA ALA A 21 -10.61 4.92 6.61
C ALA A 21 -10.78 3.67 7.48
N GLN A 22 -11.83 2.87 7.24
CA GLN A 22 -12.06 1.62 7.97
C GLN A 22 -10.98 0.57 7.64
N THR A 23 -10.57 0.51 6.37
CA THR A 23 -9.49 -0.36 5.90
C THR A 23 -8.17 -0.02 6.60
N LEU A 24 -7.79 1.25 6.64
CA LEU A 24 -6.56 1.71 7.30
C LEU A 24 -6.58 1.43 8.80
N GLN A 25 -7.72 1.65 9.45
CA GLN A 25 -7.88 1.33 10.87
C GLN A 25 -7.73 -0.18 11.14
N ALA A 26 -8.38 -1.01 10.32
CA ALA A 26 -8.28 -2.48 10.43
C ALA A 26 -6.85 -2.97 10.16
N LEU A 27 -6.12 -2.30 9.27
CA LEU A 27 -4.72 -2.58 8.95
C LEU A 27 -3.71 -1.95 9.92
N GLY A 28 -4.17 -1.37 11.03
CA GLY A 28 -3.33 -0.95 12.14
C GLY A 28 -2.69 0.43 11.99
N LEU A 29 -3.17 1.29 11.08
CA LEU A 29 -2.74 2.69 11.04
C LEU A 29 -3.15 3.40 12.34
N ARG A 30 -2.21 4.07 13.00
CA ARG A 30 -2.45 4.86 14.21
C ARG A 30 -2.12 6.33 14.01
N ALA A 31 -2.80 7.19 14.76
CA ALA A 31 -2.64 8.64 14.66
C ALA A 31 -1.24 9.14 15.08
N ASP A 32 -0.55 8.40 15.93
CA ASP A 32 0.77 8.75 16.50
C ASP A 32 1.97 8.34 15.62
N MET A 33 1.74 7.72 14.48
CA MET A 33 2.80 7.33 13.53
C MET A 33 3.37 8.56 12.84
N ALA A 34 4.68 8.79 13.00
CA ALA A 34 5.35 9.99 12.51
C ALA A 34 5.58 9.98 11.00
N ASN A 35 5.93 8.82 10.45
CA ASN A 35 6.21 8.63 9.02
C ASN A 35 5.43 7.45 8.46
N VAL A 36 4.44 7.76 7.63
CA VAL A 36 3.57 6.80 6.94
C VAL A 36 3.94 6.80 5.46
N ILE A 37 4.12 5.63 4.88
CA ILE A 37 4.53 5.48 3.47
C ILE A 37 3.42 4.79 2.68
N ASP A 38 3.10 5.33 1.50
CA ASP A 38 2.16 4.74 0.54
C ASP A 38 2.90 4.40 -0.76
N LEU A 39 3.11 3.13 -1.01
CA LEU A 39 3.83 2.64 -2.19
C LEU A 39 2.84 2.22 -3.28
N GLY A 40 2.79 2.99 -4.37
CA GLY A 40 1.81 2.83 -5.43
C GLY A 40 0.49 3.52 -5.07
N CYS A 41 0.54 4.82 -4.80
CA CYS A 41 -0.60 5.57 -4.25
C CYS A 41 -1.79 5.73 -5.22
N GLY A 42 -1.55 5.60 -6.53
CA GLY A 42 -2.60 5.76 -7.54
C GLY A 42 -3.34 7.09 -7.40
N TYR A 43 -4.66 7.05 -7.30
CA TYR A 43 -5.53 8.22 -7.13
C TYR A 43 -5.50 8.85 -5.73
N GLY A 44 -4.62 8.40 -4.83
CA GLY A 44 -4.57 8.87 -3.45
C GLY A 44 -5.68 8.31 -2.55
N THR A 45 -6.32 7.22 -2.97
CA THR A 45 -7.46 6.60 -2.28
C THR A 45 -7.17 6.27 -0.82
N PHE A 46 -5.94 5.87 -0.51
CA PHE A 46 -5.49 5.59 0.86
C PHE A 46 -4.58 6.69 1.41
N THR A 47 -3.84 7.39 0.55
CA THR A 47 -2.96 8.51 0.93
C THR A 47 -3.72 9.60 1.68
N ILE A 48 -4.85 10.08 1.09
CA ILE A 48 -5.64 11.18 1.68
C ILE A 48 -6.23 10.78 3.04
N PRO A 49 -6.95 9.65 3.16
CA PRO A 49 -7.45 9.20 4.47
C PRO A 49 -6.33 8.95 5.48
N ALA A 50 -5.18 8.42 5.08
CA ALA A 50 -4.05 8.24 5.98
C ALA A 50 -3.54 9.57 6.54
N ALA A 51 -3.45 10.61 5.70
CA ALA A 51 -3.04 11.95 6.11
C ALA A 51 -4.04 12.62 7.07
N LEU A 52 -5.34 12.37 6.87
CA LEU A 52 -6.40 12.88 7.75
C LEU A 52 -6.47 12.12 9.10
N MET A 53 -6.02 10.86 9.13
CA MET A 53 -6.06 10.00 10.31
C MET A 53 -4.78 10.08 11.17
N SER A 54 -3.66 10.53 10.62
CA SER A 54 -2.38 10.63 11.33
C SER A 54 -1.96 12.08 11.56
N THR A 55 -1.22 12.31 12.65
CA THR A 55 -0.58 13.60 12.93
C THR A 55 0.80 13.72 12.29
N GLY A 56 1.33 12.61 11.74
CA GLY A 56 2.61 12.54 11.08
C GLY A 56 2.53 12.91 9.60
N THR A 57 3.62 12.67 8.90
CA THR A 57 3.76 12.92 7.45
C THR A 57 3.51 11.67 6.64
N VAL A 58 2.69 11.77 5.60
CA VAL A 58 2.48 10.71 4.61
C VAL A 58 3.38 10.96 3.40
N HIS A 59 4.19 9.98 3.03
CA HIS A 59 5.04 9.99 1.86
C HIS A 59 4.48 9.02 0.83
N ALA A 60 3.94 9.53 -0.27
CA ALA A 60 3.27 8.73 -1.28
C ALA A 60 4.07 8.67 -2.58
N PHE A 61 4.22 7.48 -3.11
CA PHE A 61 5.01 7.16 -4.29
C PHE A 61 4.15 6.52 -5.37
N ASP A 62 4.33 6.96 -6.60
CA ASP A 62 3.82 6.28 -7.77
C ASP A 62 4.80 6.43 -8.94
N ILE A 63 4.77 5.47 -9.86
CA ILE A 63 5.59 5.53 -11.08
C ILE A 63 4.96 6.44 -12.14
N GLU A 64 3.64 6.62 -12.08
CA GLU A 64 2.88 7.41 -13.05
C GLU A 64 2.73 8.86 -12.55
N GLN A 65 3.33 9.81 -13.28
CA GLN A 65 3.24 11.24 -12.94
C GLN A 65 1.78 11.72 -12.84
N SER A 66 0.90 11.22 -13.71
CA SER A 66 -0.52 11.58 -13.71
C SER A 66 -1.23 11.19 -12.41
N MET A 67 -0.84 10.07 -11.77
CA MET A 67 -1.40 9.64 -10.48
C MET A 67 -0.94 10.56 -9.35
N ILE A 68 0.31 10.98 -9.40
CA ILE A 68 0.86 11.95 -8.44
C ILE A 68 0.16 13.31 -8.55
N GLU A 69 -0.10 13.78 -9.76
CA GLU A 69 -0.83 15.04 -10.00
C GLU A 69 -2.27 14.96 -9.51
N GLU A 70 -2.96 13.85 -9.80
CA GLU A 70 -4.32 13.62 -9.33
C GLU A 70 -4.39 13.56 -7.79
N THR A 71 -3.46 12.83 -7.16
CA THR A 71 -3.37 12.76 -5.69
C THR A 71 -3.08 14.15 -5.09
N ARG A 72 -2.24 14.98 -5.74
CA ARG A 72 -1.96 16.36 -5.32
C ARG A 72 -3.22 17.21 -5.31
N HIS A 73 -3.97 17.22 -6.40
CA HIS A 73 -5.21 18.02 -6.49
C HIS A 73 -6.20 17.63 -5.40
N LYS A 74 -6.32 16.34 -5.10
CA LYS A 74 -7.22 15.87 -4.02
C LYS A 74 -6.70 16.23 -2.65
N ALA A 75 -5.39 16.12 -2.41
CA ALA A 75 -4.78 16.53 -1.15
C ALA A 75 -5.03 18.01 -0.86
N GLU A 76 -4.84 18.88 -1.87
CA GLU A 76 -5.14 20.30 -1.80
C GLU A 76 -6.62 20.56 -1.53
N ALA A 77 -7.52 19.89 -2.25
CA ALA A 77 -8.97 20.01 -2.06
C ALA A 77 -9.42 19.53 -0.66
N ALA A 78 -8.75 18.53 -0.09
CA ALA A 78 -9.02 18.02 1.25
C ALA A 78 -8.33 18.84 2.36
N GLY A 79 -7.49 19.84 2.01
CA GLY A 79 -6.72 20.64 2.96
C GLY A 79 -5.62 19.87 3.68
N CYS A 80 -5.13 18.77 3.11
CA CYS A 80 -4.03 17.97 3.66
C CYS A 80 -2.70 18.70 3.44
N LEU A 81 -2.02 19.10 4.52
CA LEU A 81 -0.73 19.79 4.50
C LEU A 81 0.45 18.86 4.83
N ASN A 82 0.18 17.62 5.19
CA ASN A 82 1.14 16.64 5.68
C ASN A 82 1.40 15.50 4.68
N ILE A 83 1.29 15.78 3.38
CA ILE A 83 1.57 14.80 2.32
C ILE A 83 2.76 15.25 1.48
N ASN A 84 3.75 14.38 1.31
CA ASN A 84 4.83 14.51 0.33
C ASN A 84 4.62 13.52 -0.81
N LEU A 85 4.65 13.99 -2.05
CA LEU A 85 4.36 13.22 -3.26
C LEU A 85 5.59 13.05 -4.13
N TYR A 86 5.86 11.82 -4.58
CA TYR A 86 7.05 11.47 -5.36
C TYR A 86 6.69 10.63 -6.58
N THR A 87 7.06 11.12 -7.78
CA THR A 87 7.04 10.30 -8.99
C THR A 87 8.29 9.44 -9.01
N ARG A 88 8.16 8.14 -8.67
CA ARG A 88 9.35 7.31 -8.52
C ARG A 88 9.03 5.82 -8.62
N ASP A 89 9.88 5.08 -9.33
CA ASP A 89 9.93 3.61 -9.29
C ASP A 89 10.72 3.17 -8.05
N PHE A 90 10.02 2.88 -6.97
CA PHE A 90 10.64 2.47 -5.71
C PHE A 90 11.28 1.08 -5.77
N VAL A 91 10.93 0.26 -6.77
CA VAL A 91 11.52 -1.07 -6.96
C VAL A 91 12.89 -0.95 -7.64
N ALA A 92 12.98 -0.12 -8.68
CA ALA A 92 14.21 0.02 -9.45
C ALA A 92 15.23 0.96 -8.79
N GLY A 93 14.75 2.03 -8.13
CA GLY A 93 15.61 3.10 -7.61
C GLY A 93 15.44 3.38 -6.11
N GLY A 94 14.68 2.54 -5.39
CA GLY A 94 14.32 2.80 -4.00
C GLY A 94 13.46 4.05 -3.83
N THR A 95 12.95 4.31 -2.64
CA THR A 95 12.18 5.53 -2.31
C THR A 95 13.05 6.77 -2.20
N GLY A 96 14.35 6.61 -1.94
CA GLY A 96 15.27 7.70 -1.57
C GLY A 96 15.19 8.12 -0.10
N LEU A 97 14.29 7.50 0.67
CA LEU A 97 14.22 7.65 2.12
C LEU A 97 15.37 6.90 2.81
N GLY A 98 15.75 7.34 4.00
CA GLY A 98 16.76 6.67 4.81
C GLY A 98 16.34 5.28 5.29
N ASP A 99 17.30 4.47 5.73
CA ASP A 99 17.02 3.22 6.44
C ASP A 99 16.31 3.52 7.76
N SER A 100 15.38 2.64 8.16
CA SER A 100 14.68 2.77 9.45
C SER A 100 14.03 4.16 9.65
N PHE A 101 13.37 4.66 8.63
CA PHE A 101 12.71 5.97 8.59
C PHE A 101 11.21 5.89 8.92
N ALA A 102 10.53 4.81 8.47
CA ALA A 102 9.08 4.71 8.48
C ALA A 102 8.54 3.90 9.66
N ASP A 103 7.43 4.35 10.24
CA ASP A 103 6.69 3.60 11.26
C ASP A 103 5.68 2.64 10.63
N TYR A 104 5.17 3.01 9.44
CA TYR A 104 4.12 2.27 8.76
C TYR A 104 4.28 2.38 7.24
N VAL A 105 4.14 1.26 6.56
CA VAL A 105 4.17 1.20 5.09
C VAL A 105 2.91 0.52 4.58
N MET A 106 2.26 1.11 3.59
CA MET A 106 1.15 0.54 2.82
C MET A 106 1.69 -0.06 1.52
N LEU A 107 1.36 -1.31 1.25
CA LEU A 107 1.65 -2.01 -0.01
C LEU A 107 0.37 -2.69 -0.49
N PHE A 108 -0.46 -1.96 -1.24
CA PHE A 108 -1.81 -2.38 -1.57
C PHE A 108 -1.95 -2.76 -3.04
N ASN A 109 -2.47 -3.96 -3.30
CA ASN A 109 -2.76 -4.49 -4.63
C ASN A 109 -1.54 -4.56 -5.58
N LEU A 110 -0.33 -4.79 -5.07
CA LEU A 110 0.90 -4.82 -5.85
C LEU A 110 1.57 -6.22 -5.91
N LEU A 111 1.30 -7.12 -4.95
CA LEU A 111 2.03 -8.40 -4.82
C LEU A 111 1.69 -9.46 -5.88
N HIS A 112 0.89 -9.14 -6.89
CA HIS A 112 0.73 -9.95 -8.09
C HIS A 112 1.80 -9.68 -9.18
N ALA A 113 2.82 -8.88 -8.85
CA ALA A 113 3.95 -8.63 -9.73
C ALA A 113 4.71 -9.91 -10.06
N GLU A 114 5.49 -9.89 -11.16
CA GLU A 114 6.30 -11.03 -11.59
C GLU A 114 7.32 -11.47 -10.55
N HIS A 115 7.87 -10.51 -9.80
CA HIS A 115 8.87 -10.72 -8.75
C HIS A 115 8.42 -10.06 -7.44
N PRO A 116 7.41 -10.61 -6.74
CA PRO A 116 6.82 -9.97 -5.56
C PRO A 116 7.83 -9.76 -4.41
N ALA A 117 8.84 -10.62 -4.30
CA ALA A 117 9.89 -10.45 -3.30
C ALA A 117 10.68 -9.15 -3.45
N GLN A 118 10.85 -8.62 -4.66
CA GLN A 118 11.55 -7.35 -4.90
C GLN A 118 10.76 -6.15 -4.34
N LEU A 119 9.42 -6.23 -4.38
CA LEU A 119 8.55 -5.19 -3.81
C LEU A 119 8.66 -5.08 -2.29
N LEU A 120 9.14 -6.11 -1.62
CA LEU A 120 9.24 -6.17 -0.15
C LEU A 120 10.61 -5.72 0.38
N GLN A 121 11.62 -5.59 -0.48
CA GLN A 121 12.96 -5.17 -0.07
C GLN A 121 12.99 -3.73 0.43
N GLU A 122 12.37 -2.81 -0.32
CA GLU A 122 12.35 -1.40 0.03
C GLU A 122 11.51 -1.12 1.30
N PRO A 123 10.27 -1.64 1.44
CA PRO A 123 9.54 -1.60 2.71
C PRO A 123 10.37 -2.10 3.90
N PHE A 124 11.07 -3.23 3.73
CA PHE A 124 11.89 -3.77 4.82
C PHE A 124 13.05 -2.84 5.19
N ARG A 125 13.73 -2.25 4.21
CA ARG A 125 14.83 -1.33 4.45
C ARG A 125 14.39 -0.08 5.20
N ILE A 126 13.29 0.56 4.73
CA ILE A 126 12.85 1.86 5.24
C ILE A 126 12.09 1.78 6.57
N LEU A 127 11.48 0.65 6.92
CA LEU A 127 10.79 0.50 8.19
C LEU A 127 11.77 0.51 9.38
N THR A 128 11.35 1.15 10.46
CA THR A 128 12.00 1.05 11.77
C THR A 128 11.89 -0.36 12.34
N SER A 129 12.72 -0.75 13.30
CA SER A 129 12.47 -1.96 14.10
C SER A 129 11.14 -1.79 14.84
N GLY A 130 10.27 -2.78 14.75
CA GLY A 130 8.89 -2.70 15.25
C GLY A 130 7.91 -2.00 14.31
N GLY A 131 8.37 -1.39 13.21
CA GLY A 131 7.51 -0.79 12.20
C GLY A 131 6.65 -1.81 11.46
N LEU A 132 5.48 -1.39 10.98
CA LEU A 132 4.48 -2.26 10.39
C LEU A 132 4.42 -2.09 8.86
N LEU A 133 4.35 -3.20 8.15
CA LEU A 133 3.93 -3.25 6.75
C LEU A 133 2.51 -3.80 6.68
N ALA A 134 1.60 -2.98 6.17
CA ALA A 134 0.24 -3.37 5.83
C ALA A 134 0.19 -3.81 4.36
N ILE A 135 -0.27 -5.01 4.14
CA ILE A 135 -0.48 -5.59 2.82
C ILE A 135 -1.98 -5.75 2.61
N MET A 136 -2.48 -5.31 1.45
CA MET A 136 -3.84 -5.55 1.02
C MET A 136 -3.82 -6.13 -0.39
N HIS A 137 -4.69 -7.10 -0.65
CA HIS A 137 -4.86 -7.68 -1.98
C HIS A 137 -6.30 -8.15 -2.23
N TRP A 138 -6.65 -8.32 -3.51
CA TRP A 138 -7.93 -8.85 -3.93
C TRP A 138 -8.14 -10.27 -3.40
N ASN A 139 -9.34 -10.56 -2.92
CA ASN A 139 -9.75 -11.92 -2.55
C ASN A 139 -9.51 -12.89 -3.72
N TYR A 140 -9.02 -14.09 -3.43
CA TYR A 140 -8.85 -15.14 -4.42
C TYR A 140 -10.21 -15.76 -4.77
N ASP A 141 -11.08 -14.95 -5.41
CA ASP A 141 -12.45 -15.31 -5.78
C ASP A 141 -12.71 -14.82 -7.22
N PRO A 142 -13.06 -15.72 -8.16
CA PRO A 142 -13.36 -15.34 -9.54
C PRO A 142 -14.62 -14.47 -9.68
N ARG A 143 -15.43 -14.34 -8.62
CA ARG A 143 -16.64 -13.51 -8.61
C ARG A 143 -16.37 -12.06 -8.29
N THR A 144 -15.13 -11.69 -7.93
CA THR A 144 -14.77 -10.27 -7.74
C THR A 144 -14.95 -9.52 -9.07
N PRO A 145 -15.51 -8.30 -9.05
CA PRO A 145 -15.84 -7.57 -10.29
C PRO A 145 -14.61 -7.11 -11.07
N ARG A 146 -13.45 -7.06 -10.39
CA ARG A 146 -12.16 -6.63 -10.92
C ARG A 146 -11.02 -7.33 -10.19
N GLY A 147 -9.81 -6.92 -10.49
CA GLY A 147 -8.58 -7.45 -9.92
C GLY A 147 -7.72 -8.13 -10.99
N PRO A 148 -6.51 -8.53 -10.65
CA PRO A 148 -5.66 -9.33 -11.54
C PRO A 148 -6.35 -10.63 -11.93
N SER A 149 -5.96 -11.19 -13.09
CA SER A 149 -6.44 -12.53 -13.49
C SER A 149 -6.09 -13.58 -12.42
N MET A 150 -6.88 -14.65 -12.36
CA MET A 150 -6.77 -15.64 -11.28
C MET A 150 -5.45 -16.40 -11.26
N ASP A 151 -4.75 -16.48 -12.40
CA ASP A 151 -3.44 -17.12 -12.54
C ASP A 151 -2.28 -16.34 -11.88
N ILE A 152 -2.44 -15.01 -11.75
CA ILE A 152 -1.43 -14.14 -11.09
C ILE A 152 -1.93 -13.55 -9.78
N ARG A 153 -3.20 -13.77 -9.41
CA ARG A 153 -3.78 -13.23 -8.18
C ARG A 153 -3.21 -13.92 -6.96
N SER A 154 -2.53 -13.15 -6.10
CA SER A 154 -1.90 -13.69 -4.91
C SER A 154 -2.93 -14.14 -3.87
N LYS A 155 -2.70 -15.30 -3.27
CA LYS A 155 -3.42 -15.75 -2.08
C LYS A 155 -2.77 -15.21 -0.81
N PRO A 156 -3.49 -15.13 0.32
CA PRO A 156 -2.90 -14.69 1.59
C PRO A 156 -1.60 -15.44 1.94
N GLU A 157 -1.57 -16.77 1.75
CA GLU A 157 -0.43 -17.61 2.09
C GLU A 157 0.80 -17.29 1.19
N ASP A 158 0.58 -16.87 -0.05
CA ASP A 158 1.66 -16.47 -0.97
C ASP A 158 2.28 -15.15 -0.52
N CYS A 159 1.44 -14.17 -0.15
CA CYS A 159 1.89 -12.89 0.39
C CYS A 159 2.67 -13.07 1.70
N ILE A 160 2.19 -13.94 2.61
CA ILE A 160 2.85 -14.27 3.86
C ILE A 160 4.23 -14.87 3.59
N ARG A 161 4.33 -15.90 2.74
CA ARG A 161 5.63 -16.52 2.41
C ARG A 161 6.62 -15.51 1.85
N CYS A 162 6.16 -14.61 0.97
CA CYS A 162 7.02 -13.55 0.44
C CYS A 162 7.50 -12.60 1.52
N ALA A 163 6.63 -12.21 2.45
CA ALA A 163 6.97 -11.30 3.54
C ALA A 163 7.95 -11.95 4.53
N GLU A 164 7.72 -13.20 4.92
CA GLU A 164 8.64 -13.96 5.79
C GLU A 164 10.02 -14.14 5.13
N ALA A 165 10.06 -14.45 3.83
CA ALA A 165 11.31 -14.55 3.08
C ALA A 165 12.06 -13.21 2.98
N ALA A 166 11.37 -12.08 3.05
CA ALA A 166 11.95 -10.74 3.11
C ALA A 166 12.41 -10.34 4.53
N GLY A 167 12.16 -11.17 5.57
CA GLY A 167 12.60 -10.94 6.94
C GLY A 167 11.53 -10.40 7.89
N PHE A 168 10.30 -10.23 7.43
CA PHE A 168 9.19 -9.80 8.28
C PHE A 168 8.67 -10.93 9.17
N SER A 169 8.06 -10.56 10.28
CA SER A 169 7.26 -11.45 11.13
C SER A 169 5.78 -11.15 10.96
N VAL A 170 4.97 -12.18 10.83
CA VAL A 170 3.52 -12.05 10.71
C VAL A 170 2.91 -11.67 12.05
N ILE A 171 2.15 -10.58 12.09
CA ILE A 171 1.38 -10.13 13.26
C ILE A 171 -0.08 -10.55 13.11
N VAL A 172 -0.68 -10.27 11.93
CA VAL A 172 -2.04 -10.71 11.60
C VAL A 172 -2.01 -11.33 10.21
N ALA A 173 -2.30 -12.62 10.15
CA ALA A 173 -2.22 -13.40 8.91
C ALA A 173 -3.38 -13.16 7.93
N HIS A 174 -4.53 -12.73 8.45
CA HIS A 174 -5.71 -12.44 7.62
C HIS A 174 -6.65 -11.46 8.30
N ILE A 175 -7.10 -10.48 7.53
CA ILE A 175 -8.13 -9.51 7.91
C ILE A 175 -9.11 -9.43 6.74
N ASP A 176 -10.40 -9.64 7.01
CA ASP A 176 -11.42 -9.42 5.99
C ASP A 176 -11.58 -7.92 5.74
N LEU A 177 -11.44 -7.51 4.49
CA LEU A 177 -11.61 -6.14 4.03
C LEU A 177 -12.71 -6.10 2.96
N PRO A 178 -13.97 -6.10 3.38
CA PRO A 178 -15.09 -6.14 2.46
C PRO A 178 -15.12 -4.91 1.54
N PRO A 179 -15.68 -5.03 0.32
CA PRO A 179 -16.35 -6.25 -0.17
C PRO A 179 -15.43 -7.27 -0.86
N TYR A 180 -14.20 -6.90 -1.28
CA TYR A 180 -13.45 -7.72 -2.25
C TYR A 180 -11.98 -7.96 -1.89
N HIS A 181 -11.53 -7.55 -0.71
CA HIS A 181 -10.12 -7.58 -0.34
C HIS A 181 -9.87 -8.35 0.95
N TYR A 182 -8.64 -8.75 1.12
CA TYR A 182 -8.07 -9.19 2.40
C TYR A 182 -6.85 -8.34 2.77
N GLY A 183 -6.54 -8.31 4.04
CA GLY A 183 -5.37 -7.65 4.59
C GLY A 183 -4.48 -8.58 5.39
N ILE A 184 -3.20 -8.22 5.50
CA ILE A 184 -2.18 -8.88 6.31
C ILE A 184 -1.36 -7.78 6.97
N ILE A 185 -0.99 -7.97 8.25
CA ILE A 185 -0.05 -7.09 8.94
C ILE A 185 1.20 -7.88 9.28
N VAL A 186 2.33 -7.37 8.83
CA VAL A 186 3.66 -7.92 9.16
C VAL A 186 4.53 -6.83 9.78
N GLN A 187 5.54 -7.23 10.54
CA GLN A 187 6.40 -6.34 11.31
C GLN A 187 7.87 -6.59 11.00
N LYS A 188 8.66 -5.53 10.90
CA LYS A 188 10.13 -5.62 10.90
C LYS A 188 10.62 -5.82 12.34
N LYS A 189 11.38 -6.88 12.55
CA LYS A 189 12.07 -7.15 13.85
C LYS A 189 13.24 -6.23 14.07
#